data_72bea83f9d7e00b43b3919a006624381
#
_entry.id   72bea83f9d7e00b43b3919a006624381
#
_cell.length_a   1.000
_cell.length_b   1.000
_cell.length_c   1.000
_cell.angle_alpha   90.00
_cell.angle_beta   90.00
_cell.angle_gamma   90.00
#
_symmetry.space_group_name_H-M   'P 1'
#
loop_
_entity.id
_entity.type
_entity.pdbx_description
1 polymer ?
#
loop_
_entity_poly.entity_id
_entity_poly.type
_entity_poly.pdbx_seq_one_letter_code
_entity_poly.pdbx_strand_id
1 'polypeptide(L)'
;MISLTRFALVAAGVIPLSLPAHQREPGVVLRAVRFYRADQDRTRVKGLVQIPFALLQPVRPGGESSYTVTVQVADSTNLALYKQAWQSRARNPGADVDAYTVEIVDFAVAPGKYRFQVTVQDSVSGRSMSTATELQALSDTSVASDLLIAPEMRLATADDTVPGPGEFRTGNNLVTATARVLLTPLRAKVFYLLEAYADRDGQGTLGVAIRDSAGRTTMQTQALPVKVTAGGSILKGQLDLTGLPPGGYSMIADLRLDGKTIQRTAEFSMAGLTETLARDTARRSAEKVTDEGYFAAMSGAELDQARAPLDYIAESRELSAWSKDLSVEAKRRFLTGFWKQRDPTPASVKNERRESFYAAIAYANKAFKEGGRNAKSGWSSDRGRIYAKNGAPDEVLRRQQEGRAPPYEVWSYAKGKGYYYIFADRSGFGAYTLVHSNDLKEQGLPGWAELLSGPAVADAGRFLGVDLSAASRR
;
A
#
# COMPACT_ATOMS: atom_id res chain seq x y z
N MET A 1 -60.66 57.04 30.30
CA MET A 1 -59.32 56.54 30.80
C MET A 1 -59.27 55.08 30.55
N ILE A 2 -58.63 54.64 29.46
CA ILE A 2 -58.45 53.20 29.10
C ILE A 2 -56.98 52.94 29.15
N SER A 3 -56.60 52.04 30.10
CA SER A 3 -55.22 51.62 30.33
C SER A 3 -54.85 50.54 29.31
N LEU A 4 -53.81 50.80 28.51
CA LEU A 4 -53.21 49.84 27.59
C LEU A 4 -52.11 49.06 28.32
N THR A 5 -52.35 47.78 28.60
CA THR A 5 -51.33 46.83 29.08
C THR A 5 -50.58 46.28 27.91
N ARG A 6 -49.26 46.56 27.81
CA ARG A 6 -48.34 45.98 26.83
C ARG A 6 -47.97 44.56 27.21
N PHE A 7 -48.31 43.58 26.36
CA PHE A 7 -47.75 42.24 26.44
C PHE A 7 -46.38 42.20 25.76
N ALA A 8 -45.34 41.84 26.51
CA ALA A 8 -44.03 41.55 25.96
C ALA A 8 -44.02 40.11 25.40
N LEU A 9 -43.83 39.98 24.10
CA LEU A 9 -43.61 38.70 23.45
C LEU A 9 -42.16 38.27 23.70
N VAL A 10 -41.95 37.23 24.52
CA VAL A 10 -40.65 36.57 24.69
C VAL A 10 -40.47 35.64 23.47
N ALA A 11 -39.65 36.08 22.54
CA ALA A 11 -39.21 35.19 21.45
C ALA A 11 -38.27 34.12 22.04
N ALA A 12 -38.76 32.91 22.16
CA ALA A 12 -37.90 31.74 22.45
C ALA A 12 -37.01 31.51 21.21
N GLY A 13 -35.75 31.90 21.34
CA GLY A 13 -34.71 31.58 20.36
C GLY A 13 -34.52 30.07 20.31
N VAL A 14 -34.86 29.44 19.21
CA VAL A 14 -34.47 28.07 18.90
C VAL A 14 -32.98 28.11 18.67
N ILE A 15 -32.23 27.66 19.66
CA ILE A 15 -30.78 27.34 19.49
C ILE A 15 -30.73 26.14 18.57
N PRO A 16 -30.12 26.22 17.37
CA PRO A 16 -29.92 25.01 16.59
C PRO A 16 -28.97 24.10 17.37
N LEU A 17 -29.48 22.95 17.81
CA LEU A 17 -28.64 21.86 18.28
C LEU A 17 -27.70 21.49 17.13
N SER A 18 -26.45 21.94 17.21
CA SER A 18 -25.39 21.43 16.38
C SER A 18 -25.18 19.96 16.75
N LEU A 19 -25.68 19.09 15.90
CA LEU A 19 -25.40 17.63 16.00
C LEU A 19 -23.88 17.45 16.07
N PRO A 20 -23.37 16.60 16.98
CA PRO A 20 -21.96 16.32 17.07
C PRO A 20 -21.46 15.77 15.72
N ALA A 21 -20.22 16.09 15.37
CA ALA A 21 -19.60 15.80 14.07
C ALA A 21 -19.61 14.30 13.65
N HIS A 22 -20.05 13.41 14.53
CA HIS A 22 -20.12 11.96 14.36
C HIS A 22 -21.35 11.43 13.61
N GLN A 23 -22.29 12.27 13.22
CA GLN A 23 -23.54 11.85 12.53
C GLN A 23 -23.68 12.35 11.08
N ARG A 24 -22.59 12.80 10.45
CA ARG A 24 -22.65 13.03 9.00
C ARG A 24 -22.54 11.70 8.30
N GLU A 25 -23.54 11.35 7.49
CA GLU A 25 -23.46 10.20 6.59
C GLU A 25 -22.12 10.22 5.84
N PRO A 26 -21.44 9.07 5.71
CA PRO A 26 -20.19 8.99 4.97
C PRO A 26 -20.45 9.43 3.52
N GLY A 27 -19.76 10.44 3.07
CA GLY A 27 -19.84 10.97 1.71
C GLY A 27 -18.51 10.85 0.97
N VAL A 28 -18.56 10.92 -0.35
CA VAL A 28 -17.35 11.07 -1.16
C VAL A 28 -16.70 12.42 -0.85
N VAL A 29 -15.40 12.40 -0.54
CA VAL A 29 -14.64 13.62 -0.25
C VAL A 29 -13.71 13.92 -1.41
N LEU A 30 -13.76 15.15 -1.90
CA LEU A 30 -12.92 15.66 -2.98
C LEU A 30 -12.01 16.76 -2.44
N ARG A 31 -10.72 16.64 -2.67
CA ARG A 31 -9.73 17.69 -2.44
C ARG A 31 -8.96 17.94 -3.72
N ALA A 32 -8.91 19.18 -4.16
CA ALA A 32 -8.06 19.62 -5.26
C ALA A 32 -6.78 20.25 -4.69
N VAL A 33 -5.64 19.90 -5.26
CA VAL A 33 -4.32 20.48 -4.95
C VAL A 33 -3.74 21.03 -6.24
N ARG A 34 -3.45 22.34 -6.29
CA ARG A 34 -3.05 23.08 -7.48
C ARG A 34 -1.56 23.32 -7.49
N PHE A 35 -0.97 23.12 -8.67
CA PHE A 35 0.43 23.39 -8.96
C PHE A 35 0.51 24.21 -10.26
N TYR A 36 1.32 25.25 -10.29
CA TYR A 36 1.51 26.05 -11.50
C TYR A 36 2.61 25.44 -12.38
N ARG A 37 2.39 25.51 -13.70
CA ARG A 37 3.35 25.09 -14.73
C ARG A 37 3.57 26.25 -15.67
N ALA A 38 4.65 26.99 -15.43
CA ALA A 38 4.96 28.24 -16.13
C ALA A 38 5.24 28.02 -17.62
N ASP A 39 5.85 26.90 -18.00
CA ASP A 39 6.15 26.52 -19.38
C ASP A 39 4.90 26.35 -20.26
N GLN A 40 3.74 26.13 -19.64
CA GLN A 40 2.48 25.88 -20.32
C GLN A 40 1.42 26.93 -19.98
N ASP A 41 1.71 27.89 -19.09
CA ASP A 41 0.74 28.80 -18.48
C ASP A 41 -0.53 28.06 -18.03
N ARG A 42 -0.35 26.97 -17.30
CA ARG A 42 -1.44 26.11 -16.84
C ARG A 42 -1.30 25.76 -15.36
N THR A 43 -2.46 25.56 -14.76
CA THR A 43 -2.56 24.96 -13.44
C THR A 43 -2.77 23.47 -13.58
N ARG A 44 -1.79 22.67 -13.14
CA ARG A 44 -1.96 21.25 -12.94
C ARG A 44 -2.69 21.02 -11.63
N VAL A 45 -3.72 20.22 -11.66
CA VAL A 45 -4.58 19.91 -10.52
C VAL A 45 -4.49 18.42 -10.22
N LYS A 46 -4.17 18.10 -8.98
CA LYS A 46 -4.35 16.75 -8.45
C LYS A 46 -5.63 16.71 -7.63
N GLY A 47 -6.62 15.99 -8.15
CA GLY A 47 -7.85 15.68 -7.44
C GLY A 47 -7.68 14.41 -6.62
N LEU A 48 -7.83 14.51 -5.31
CA LEU A 48 -7.81 13.37 -4.39
C LEU A 48 -9.26 13.05 -4.03
N VAL A 49 -9.75 11.90 -4.48
CA VAL A 49 -11.14 11.47 -4.29
C VAL A 49 -11.18 10.32 -3.29
N GLN A 50 -11.62 10.59 -2.10
CA GLN A 50 -11.73 9.59 -1.03
C GLN A 50 -13.14 9.03 -1.00
N ILE A 51 -13.26 7.72 -1.17
CA ILE A 51 -14.53 7.00 -1.30
C ILE A 51 -14.65 6.00 -0.14
N PRO A 52 -15.52 6.27 0.85
CA PRO A 52 -15.74 5.33 1.95
C PRO A 52 -16.28 3.98 1.45
N PHE A 53 -15.77 2.88 1.95
CA PHE A 53 -16.29 1.56 1.61
C PHE A 53 -17.73 1.34 2.08
N ALA A 54 -18.20 2.07 3.07
CA ALA A 54 -19.60 2.08 3.49
C ALA A 54 -20.58 2.48 2.36
N LEU A 55 -20.09 3.13 1.31
CA LEU A 55 -20.87 3.54 0.14
C LEU A 55 -20.84 2.52 -1.01
N LEU A 56 -19.99 1.52 -0.92
CA LEU A 56 -19.73 0.53 -1.95
C LEU A 56 -20.19 -0.86 -1.49
N GLN A 57 -20.90 -1.58 -2.35
CA GLN A 57 -21.26 -2.96 -2.09
C GLN A 57 -20.21 -3.91 -2.71
N PRO A 58 -19.68 -4.87 -1.95
CA PRO A 58 -18.81 -5.87 -2.51
C PRO A 58 -19.59 -6.82 -3.43
N VAL A 59 -19.00 -7.24 -4.53
CA VAL A 59 -19.60 -8.19 -5.47
C VAL A 59 -19.87 -9.54 -4.79
N ARG A 60 -19.08 -9.88 -3.77
CA ARG A 60 -19.25 -11.06 -2.89
C ARG A 60 -18.85 -10.68 -1.47
N PRO A 61 -19.42 -11.29 -0.43
CA PRO A 61 -19.00 -11.05 0.94
C PRO A 61 -17.48 -11.19 1.11
N GLY A 62 -16.81 -10.16 1.65
CA GLY A 62 -15.35 -10.11 1.79
C GLY A 62 -14.57 -9.93 0.47
N GLY A 63 -15.25 -9.71 -0.64
CA GLY A 63 -14.69 -9.53 -1.96
C GLY A 63 -14.37 -8.07 -2.31
N GLU A 64 -14.06 -7.85 -3.60
CA GLU A 64 -13.84 -6.52 -4.15
C GLU A 64 -15.17 -5.81 -4.43
N SER A 65 -15.20 -4.51 -4.19
CA SER A 65 -16.23 -3.61 -4.67
C SER A 65 -15.82 -3.05 -6.03
N SER A 66 -16.77 -3.00 -6.96
CA SER A 66 -16.59 -2.40 -8.29
C SER A 66 -17.41 -1.13 -8.38
N TYR A 67 -16.83 -0.07 -8.91
CA TYR A 67 -17.50 1.23 -9.04
C TYR A 67 -16.99 1.99 -10.25
N THR A 68 -17.81 2.91 -10.74
CA THR A 68 -17.46 3.83 -11.83
C THR A 68 -17.21 5.21 -11.26
N VAL A 69 -16.09 5.82 -11.63
CA VAL A 69 -15.76 7.21 -11.30
C VAL A 69 -15.95 8.04 -12.54
N THR A 70 -16.75 9.09 -12.46
CA THR A 70 -16.93 10.09 -13.51
C THR A 70 -16.41 11.44 -13.01
N VAL A 71 -15.51 12.02 -13.74
CA VAL A 71 -14.93 13.35 -13.48
C VAL A 71 -15.40 14.32 -14.53
N GLN A 72 -15.80 15.49 -14.09
CA GLN A 72 -16.16 16.62 -14.95
C GLN A 72 -15.52 17.89 -14.44
N VAL A 73 -14.87 18.64 -15.34
CA VAL A 73 -14.38 20.00 -15.07
C VAL A 73 -15.08 20.93 -16.06
N ALA A 74 -15.83 21.88 -15.53
CA ALA A 74 -16.55 22.86 -16.33
C ALA A 74 -16.06 24.29 -15.99
N ASP A 75 -16.11 25.18 -16.96
CA ASP A 75 -15.83 26.60 -16.76
C ASP A 75 -16.99 27.35 -16.09
N SER A 76 -16.84 28.64 -15.93
CA SER A 76 -17.86 29.52 -15.33
C SER A 76 -19.16 29.60 -16.16
N THR A 77 -19.16 29.16 -17.42
CA THR A 77 -20.35 29.10 -18.30
C THR A 77 -21.01 27.72 -18.29
N ASN A 78 -20.53 26.77 -17.42
CA ASN A 78 -20.91 25.37 -17.38
C ASN A 78 -20.53 24.55 -18.63
N LEU A 79 -19.65 25.08 -19.48
CA LEU A 79 -19.10 24.30 -20.58
C LEU A 79 -18.11 23.26 -20.01
N ALA A 80 -18.37 21.97 -20.27
CA ALA A 80 -17.48 20.91 -19.84
C ALA A 80 -16.21 20.90 -20.70
N LEU A 81 -15.08 21.24 -20.10
CA LEU A 81 -13.76 21.24 -20.74
C LEU A 81 -13.06 19.90 -20.63
N TYR A 82 -13.41 19.13 -19.61
CA TYR A 82 -12.86 17.80 -19.37
C TYR A 82 -13.96 16.91 -18.80
N LYS A 83 -14.12 15.73 -19.40
CA LYS A 83 -15.03 14.71 -18.89
C LYS A 83 -14.40 13.34 -19.14
N GLN A 84 -14.23 12.56 -18.10
CA GLN A 84 -13.70 11.22 -18.17
C GLN A 84 -14.45 10.31 -17.21
N ALA A 85 -14.65 9.06 -17.60
CA ALA A 85 -15.19 8.02 -16.74
C ALA A 85 -14.37 6.75 -16.88
N TRP A 86 -14.17 6.06 -15.77
CA TRP A 86 -13.49 4.76 -15.73
C TRP A 86 -14.08 3.88 -14.65
N GLN A 87 -13.87 2.58 -14.81
CA GLN A 87 -14.26 1.59 -13.82
C GLN A 87 -13.07 1.25 -12.94
N SER A 88 -13.27 1.22 -11.65
CA SER A 88 -12.29 0.84 -10.64
C SER A 88 -12.79 -0.31 -9.79
N ARG A 89 -11.83 -0.98 -9.14
CA ARG A 89 -12.08 -2.03 -8.17
C ARG A 89 -11.23 -1.79 -6.94
N ALA A 90 -11.82 -1.97 -5.77
CA ALA A 90 -11.10 -1.86 -4.52
C ALA A 90 -11.56 -2.96 -3.56
N ARG A 91 -10.62 -3.50 -2.80
CA ARG A 91 -10.91 -4.47 -1.75
C ARG A 91 -11.09 -3.73 -0.44
N ASN A 92 -12.23 -3.93 0.20
CA ASN A 92 -12.44 -3.45 1.55
C ASN A 92 -11.45 -4.19 2.49
N PRO A 93 -10.58 -3.48 3.22
CA PRO A 93 -9.61 -4.11 4.12
C PRO A 93 -10.25 -4.83 5.33
N GLY A 94 -11.56 -4.74 5.52
CA GLY A 94 -12.27 -5.42 6.61
C GLY A 94 -13.37 -4.57 7.25
N ALA A 95 -13.80 -4.90 8.48
CA ALA A 95 -14.90 -4.26 9.19
C ALA A 95 -14.57 -2.86 9.75
N ASP A 96 -13.54 -2.18 9.24
CA ASP A 96 -13.31 -0.78 9.58
C ASP A 96 -14.40 0.07 8.91
N VAL A 97 -15.29 0.62 9.75
CA VAL A 97 -16.43 1.45 9.31
C VAL A 97 -15.96 2.70 8.58
N ASP A 98 -14.73 3.13 8.84
CA ASP A 98 -14.10 4.32 8.26
C ASP A 98 -13.11 3.99 7.12
N ALA A 99 -13.01 2.72 6.72
CA ALA A 99 -12.16 2.33 5.60
C ALA A 99 -12.61 3.01 4.29
N TYR A 100 -11.63 3.42 3.50
CA TYR A 100 -11.88 4.10 2.23
C TYR A 100 -10.87 3.66 1.16
N THR A 101 -11.24 3.89 -0.08
CA THR A 101 -10.31 3.86 -1.22
C THR A 101 -10.08 5.28 -1.74
N VAL A 102 -8.98 5.52 -2.44
CA VAL A 102 -8.65 6.82 -3.00
C VAL A 102 -8.39 6.70 -4.50
N GLU A 103 -9.10 7.53 -5.27
CA GLU A 103 -8.82 7.74 -6.69
C GLU A 103 -8.04 9.04 -6.86
N ILE A 104 -7.08 9.04 -7.76
CA ILE A 104 -6.23 10.19 -8.05
C ILE A 104 -6.54 10.66 -9.47
N VAL A 105 -6.97 11.89 -9.58
CA VAL A 105 -7.30 12.56 -10.86
C VAL A 105 -6.22 13.59 -11.15
N ASP A 106 -5.69 13.60 -12.35
CA ASP A 106 -4.63 14.53 -12.78
C ASP A 106 -5.06 15.22 -14.09
N PHE A 107 -5.20 16.53 -14.04
CA PHE A 107 -5.57 17.34 -15.21
C PHE A 107 -4.93 18.73 -15.14
N ALA A 108 -4.95 19.45 -16.24
CA ALA A 108 -4.43 20.82 -16.32
C ALA A 108 -5.47 21.76 -16.94
N VAL A 109 -5.59 22.95 -16.36
CA VAL A 109 -6.51 24.01 -16.83
C VAL A 109 -5.74 25.30 -17.10
N ALA A 110 -6.22 26.10 -18.05
CA ALA A 110 -5.77 27.47 -18.30
C ALA A 110 -6.14 28.38 -17.12
N PRO A 111 -5.62 29.63 -17.04
CA PRO A 111 -6.07 30.59 -16.07
C PRO A 111 -7.59 30.82 -16.15
N GLY A 112 -8.30 30.75 -15.01
CA GLY A 112 -9.76 30.86 -14.97
C GLY A 112 -10.36 30.25 -13.70
N LYS A 113 -11.71 30.27 -13.67
CA LYS A 113 -12.51 29.64 -12.62
C LYS A 113 -13.23 28.42 -13.17
N TYR A 114 -13.22 27.36 -12.41
CA TYR A 114 -13.75 26.07 -12.81
C TYR A 114 -14.54 25.42 -11.69
N ARG A 115 -15.49 24.58 -12.08
CA ARG A 115 -16.18 23.66 -11.19
C ARG A 115 -15.65 22.25 -11.46
N PHE A 116 -15.01 21.66 -10.46
CA PHE A 116 -14.52 20.29 -10.49
C PHE A 116 -15.49 19.39 -9.76
N GLN A 117 -16.14 18.48 -10.49
CA GLN A 117 -17.15 17.56 -9.98
C GLN A 117 -16.69 16.11 -10.17
N VAL A 118 -16.95 15.29 -9.17
CA VAL A 118 -16.75 13.85 -9.23
C VAL A 118 -18.04 13.14 -8.84
N THR A 119 -18.40 12.15 -9.65
CA THR A 119 -19.53 11.24 -9.37
C THR A 119 -18.97 9.82 -9.26
N VAL A 120 -19.33 9.13 -8.20
CA VAL A 120 -19.01 7.73 -7.97
C VAL A 120 -20.29 6.94 -8.02
N GLN A 121 -20.34 5.91 -8.86
CA GLN A 121 -21.46 4.99 -8.96
C GLN A 121 -21.02 3.57 -8.58
N ASP A 122 -21.65 3.02 -7.55
CA ASP A 122 -21.45 1.62 -7.15
C ASP A 122 -22.05 0.68 -8.20
N SER A 123 -21.28 -0.29 -8.68
CA SER A 123 -21.71 -1.18 -9.78
C SER A 123 -22.73 -2.22 -9.34
N VAL A 124 -22.81 -2.53 -8.05
CA VAL A 124 -23.73 -3.57 -7.53
C VAL A 124 -25.09 -2.96 -7.21
N SER A 125 -25.12 -1.87 -6.44
CA SER A 125 -26.38 -1.22 -6.04
C SER A 125 -26.88 -0.20 -7.07
N GLY A 126 -26.03 0.26 -8.00
CA GLY A 126 -26.33 1.37 -8.91
C GLY A 126 -26.41 2.74 -8.24
N ARG A 127 -26.18 2.81 -6.92
CA ARG A 127 -26.22 4.07 -6.17
C ARG A 127 -25.12 5.01 -6.65
N SER A 128 -25.49 6.26 -6.92
CA SER A 128 -24.57 7.32 -7.34
C SER A 128 -24.43 8.38 -6.27
N MET A 129 -23.22 8.88 -6.08
CA MET A 129 -22.88 9.94 -5.16
C MET A 129 -22.01 10.95 -5.87
N SER A 130 -22.30 12.24 -5.72
CA SER A 130 -21.56 13.32 -6.35
C SER A 130 -21.04 14.30 -5.33
N THR A 131 -19.85 14.83 -5.59
CA THR A 131 -19.25 15.93 -4.84
C THR A 131 -18.61 16.90 -5.83
N ALA A 132 -18.53 18.18 -5.48
CA ALA A 132 -17.89 19.18 -6.32
C ALA A 132 -17.15 20.21 -5.48
N THR A 133 -16.13 20.82 -6.08
CA THR A 133 -15.40 21.96 -5.51
C THR A 133 -15.18 23.03 -6.57
N GLU A 134 -15.15 24.28 -6.15
CA GLU A 134 -14.74 25.40 -6.99
C GLU A 134 -13.21 25.44 -7.05
N LEU A 135 -12.68 25.72 -8.23
CA LEU A 135 -11.27 25.76 -8.54
C LEU A 135 -10.92 27.07 -9.21
N GLN A 136 -10.12 27.90 -8.55
CA GLN A 136 -9.49 29.06 -9.18
C GLN A 136 -8.09 28.64 -9.65
N ALA A 137 -7.83 28.66 -10.96
CA ALA A 137 -6.50 28.36 -11.48
C ALA A 137 -5.45 29.34 -10.93
N LEU A 138 -4.23 28.86 -10.76
CA LEU A 138 -3.07 29.70 -10.48
C LEU A 138 -2.64 30.44 -11.75
N SER A 139 -1.90 31.53 -11.59
CA SER A 139 -1.37 32.34 -12.69
C SER A 139 0.14 32.52 -12.52
N ASP A 140 0.76 33.17 -13.48
CA ASP A 140 2.17 33.57 -13.48
C ASP A 140 2.56 34.43 -12.27
N THR A 141 1.61 35.17 -11.70
CA THR A 141 1.82 35.94 -10.47
C THR A 141 1.79 35.13 -9.20
N SER A 142 1.45 33.86 -9.28
CA SER A 142 1.40 32.95 -8.12
C SER A 142 2.81 32.64 -7.63
N VAL A 143 3.05 32.84 -6.33
CA VAL A 143 4.34 32.58 -5.69
C VAL A 143 4.47 31.14 -5.20
N ALA A 144 3.35 30.47 -4.96
CA ALA A 144 3.37 29.11 -4.46
C ALA A 144 2.12 28.30 -4.86
N SER A 145 2.28 26.98 -4.91
CA SER A 145 1.18 26.01 -5.02
C SER A 145 0.25 26.03 -3.82
N ASP A 146 -0.77 25.18 -3.83
CA ASP A 146 -1.46 24.79 -2.60
C ASP A 146 -0.53 24.02 -1.65
N LEU A 147 -0.83 24.08 -0.36
CA LEU A 147 -0.15 23.27 0.66
C LEU A 147 -0.72 21.86 0.61
N LEU A 148 0.09 20.93 0.18
CA LEU A 148 -0.19 19.50 0.24
C LEU A 148 0.25 18.97 1.60
N ILE A 149 -0.66 18.32 2.32
CA ILE A 149 -0.34 17.55 3.53
C ILE A 149 -0.74 16.10 3.35
N ALA A 150 0.04 15.20 3.94
CA ALA A 150 -0.16 13.76 3.86
C ALA A 150 0.24 13.06 5.17
N PRO A 151 -0.36 11.90 5.49
CA PRO A 151 0.07 11.09 6.63
C PRO A 151 1.45 10.46 6.40
N GLU A 152 1.81 10.18 5.14
CA GLU A 152 3.09 9.60 4.78
C GLU A 152 3.64 10.22 3.49
N MET A 153 4.96 10.43 3.47
CA MET A 153 5.71 10.87 2.31
C MET A 153 7.12 10.29 2.40
N ARG A 154 7.60 9.72 1.30
CA ARG A 154 8.95 9.14 1.21
C ARG A 154 9.65 9.57 -0.09
N LEU A 155 10.96 9.45 -0.11
CA LEU A 155 11.71 9.57 -1.35
C LEU A 155 11.46 8.34 -2.23
N ALA A 156 11.32 8.57 -3.53
CA ALA A 156 11.28 7.48 -4.50
C ALA A 156 12.67 6.84 -4.61
N THR A 157 12.71 5.54 -4.68
CA THR A 157 13.90 4.72 -4.95
C THR A 157 13.96 4.32 -6.43
N ALA A 158 15.02 3.68 -6.86
CA ALA A 158 15.14 3.16 -8.23
C ALA A 158 14.08 2.10 -8.57
N ASP A 159 13.59 1.39 -7.57
CA ASP A 159 12.57 0.35 -7.72
C ASP A 159 11.15 0.92 -7.89
N ASP A 160 10.95 2.17 -7.49
CA ASP A 160 9.66 2.85 -7.59
C ASP A 160 9.42 3.39 -9.02
N THR A 161 9.34 2.53 -10.00
CA THR A 161 9.08 2.92 -11.40
C THR A 161 7.67 3.48 -11.59
N VAL A 162 6.69 2.96 -10.84
CA VAL A 162 5.30 3.40 -10.79
C VAL A 162 4.88 3.58 -9.34
N PRO A 163 4.13 4.65 -8.97
CA PRO A 163 3.57 4.79 -7.63
C PRO A 163 2.70 3.60 -7.25
N GLY A 164 2.76 3.19 -6.00
CA GLY A 164 1.90 2.14 -5.45
C GLY A 164 0.42 2.55 -5.40
N PRO A 165 -0.49 1.59 -5.10
CA PRO A 165 -1.89 1.90 -4.90
C PRO A 165 -2.08 2.99 -3.83
N GLY A 166 -2.82 4.05 -4.16
CA GLY A 166 -3.03 5.17 -3.25
C GLY A 166 -1.84 6.10 -3.07
N GLU A 167 -0.78 5.97 -3.86
CA GLU A 167 0.35 6.90 -3.89
C GLU A 167 0.37 7.70 -5.20
N PHE A 168 0.95 8.88 -5.15
CA PHE A 168 1.31 9.63 -6.35
C PHE A 168 2.69 10.24 -6.23
N ARG A 169 3.31 10.51 -7.38
CA ARG A 169 4.63 11.13 -7.45
C ARG A 169 4.53 12.64 -7.60
N THR A 170 5.34 13.37 -6.84
CA THR A 170 5.59 14.80 -6.99
C THR A 170 7.10 15.05 -6.87
N GLY A 171 7.74 15.43 -7.99
CA GLY A 171 9.19 15.43 -8.10
C GLY A 171 9.77 14.06 -7.76
N ASN A 172 10.73 14.01 -6.85
CA ASN A 172 11.31 12.76 -6.34
C ASN A 172 10.65 12.23 -5.06
N ASN A 173 9.39 12.63 -4.80
CA ASN A 173 8.67 12.18 -3.62
C ASN A 173 7.47 11.31 -4.02
N LEU A 174 7.23 10.26 -3.25
CA LEU A 174 6.00 9.49 -3.25
C LEU A 174 5.18 9.89 -2.04
N VAL A 175 3.93 10.24 -2.29
CA VAL A 175 3.01 10.82 -1.31
C VAL A 175 1.79 9.92 -1.21
N THR A 176 1.43 9.51 0.00
CA THR A 176 0.18 8.77 0.24
C THR A 176 -0.99 9.71 0.04
N ALA A 177 -1.84 9.38 -0.94
CA ALA A 177 -3.00 10.18 -1.30
C ALA A 177 -4.09 10.08 -0.25
N THR A 178 -4.61 11.22 0.20
CA THR A 178 -5.82 11.29 1.00
C THR A 178 -6.49 12.65 0.81
N ALA A 179 -7.80 12.66 0.66
CA ALA A 179 -8.56 13.90 0.59
C ALA A 179 -8.77 14.53 1.98
N ARG A 180 -8.87 13.69 3.01
CA ARG A 180 -8.99 14.11 4.41
C ARG A 180 -7.89 13.45 5.24
N VAL A 181 -6.97 14.25 5.75
CA VAL A 181 -5.89 13.77 6.63
C VAL A 181 -6.46 13.59 8.04
N LEU A 182 -6.52 12.36 8.50
CA LEU A 182 -6.86 11.99 9.85
C LEU A 182 -5.62 11.37 10.51
N LEU A 183 -5.10 12.05 11.53
CA LEU A 183 -4.00 11.56 12.35
C LEU A 183 -4.52 10.89 13.61
N THR A 184 -3.71 10.05 14.20
CA THR A 184 -4.02 9.39 15.47
C THR A 184 -2.89 9.60 16.48
N PRO A 185 -3.12 9.48 17.77
CA PRO A 185 -2.06 9.58 18.78
C PRO A 185 -0.90 8.62 18.56
N LEU A 186 -1.15 7.48 17.91
CA LEU A 186 -0.13 6.47 17.57
C LEU A 186 0.60 6.79 16.26
N ARG A 187 0.03 7.66 15.41
CA ARG A 187 0.58 8.10 14.12
C ARG A 187 0.34 9.60 13.99
N ALA A 188 1.05 10.38 14.81
CA ALA A 188 0.87 11.82 14.95
C ALA A 188 1.82 12.63 14.07
N LYS A 189 2.51 12.02 13.10
CA LYS A 189 3.35 12.73 12.15
C LYS A 189 2.54 13.16 10.93
N VAL A 190 2.75 14.39 10.49
CA VAL A 190 2.20 14.92 9.25
C VAL A 190 3.32 15.43 8.38
N PHE A 191 3.28 15.09 7.10
CA PHE A 191 4.20 15.61 6.10
C PHE A 191 3.53 16.74 5.32
N TYR A 192 4.32 17.72 4.90
CA TYR A 192 3.85 18.79 4.05
C TYR A 192 4.77 19.03 2.87
N LEU A 193 4.19 19.54 1.79
CA LEU A 193 4.87 19.90 0.57
C LEU A 193 4.20 21.14 -0.04
N LEU A 194 5.04 22.08 -0.46
CA LEU A 194 4.67 23.32 -1.13
C LEU A 194 5.63 23.55 -2.29
N GLU A 195 5.15 23.81 -3.49
CA GLU A 195 6.01 24.32 -4.57
C GLU A 195 6.06 25.85 -4.48
N ALA A 196 7.25 26.42 -4.42
CA ALA A 196 7.49 27.85 -4.50
C ALA A 196 7.95 28.21 -5.91
N TYR A 197 7.44 29.30 -6.49
CA TYR A 197 7.72 29.73 -7.85
C TYR A 197 8.46 31.07 -7.85
N ALA A 198 9.49 31.18 -8.71
CA ALA A 198 10.27 32.38 -8.89
C ALA A 198 10.79 32.46 -10.32
N ASP A 199 10.86 33.65 -10.87
CA ASP A 199 11.41 33.90 -12.23
C ASP A 199 12.96 33.82 -12.24
N ARG A 200 13.60 33.98 -11.09
CA ARG A 200 15.04 33.92 -10.87
C ARG A 200 15.33 33.26 -9.53
N ASP A 201 16.57 32.86 -9.34
CA ASP A 201 17.03 32.36 -8.06
C ASP A 201 16.79 33.38 -6.96
N GLY A 202 16.12 32.96 -5.89
CA GLY A 202 15.74 33.79 -4.78
C GLY A 202 16.00 33.13 -3.43
N GLN A 203 16.03 33.94 -2.39
CA GLN A 203 16.10 33.50 -1.01
C GLN A 203 14.88 33.98 -0.26
N GLY A 204 14.37 33.11 0.62
CA GLY A 204 13.19 33.41 1.40
C GLY A 204 13.19 32.70 2.74
N THR A 205 12.07 32.74 3.41
CA THR A 205 11.84 31.98 4.64
C THR A 205 10.50 31.26 4.60
N LEU A 206 10.46 30.05 5.16
CA LEU A 206 9.26 29.28 5.34
C LEU A 206 9.02 29.01 6.83
N GLY A 207 7.92 29.48 7.37
CA GLY A 207 7.39 29.14 8.68
C GLY A 207 6.16 28.26 8.56
N VAL A 208 5.95 27.36 9.52
CA VAL A 208 4.74 26.53 9.60
C VAL A 208 4.11 26.67 10.96
N ALA A 209 2.80 26.88 11.01
CA ALA A 209 2.02 26.95 12.23
C ALA A 209 0.84 25.97 12.18
N ILE A 210 0.46 25.46 13.35
CA ILE A 210 -0.76 24.67 13.54
C ILE A 210 -1.74 25.53 14.36
N ARG A 211 -2.97 25.64 13.88
CA ARG A 211 -4.07 26.31 14.60
C ARG A 211 -5.20 25.32 14.87
N ASP A 212 -5.81 25.47 16.02
CA ASP A 212 -7.03 24.72 16.37
C ASP A 212 -8.28 25.30 15.65
N SER A 213 -9.42 24.65 15.82
CA SER A 213 -10.71 25.09 15.25
C SER A 213 -11.18 26.45 15.74
N ALA A 214 -10.65 26.95 16.86
CA ALA A 214 -10.91 28.30 17.36
C ALA A 214 -9.91 29.35 16.80
N GLY A 215 -9.00 28.94 15.92
CA GLY A 215 -7.99 29.80 15.31
C GLY A 215 -6.76 30.09 16.19
N ARG A 216 -6.66 29.47 17.38
CA ARG A 216 -5.52 29.65 18.28
C ARG A 216 -4.33 28.85 17.80
N THR A 217 -3.17 29.47 17.77
CA THR A 217 -1.91 28.77 17.43
C THR A 217 -1.53 27.81 18.54
N THR A 218 -1.48 26.52 18.23
CA THR A 218 -1.10 25.44 19.17
C THR A 218 0.36 25.04 19.01
N MET A 219 0.92 25.23 17.81
CA MET A 219 2.32 24.97 17.49
C MET A 219 2.78 25.94 16.41
N GLN A 220 4.05 26.35 16.50
CA GLN A 220 4.67 27.18 15.48
C GLN A 220 6.14 26.80 15.38
N THR A 221 6.62 26.61 14.15
CA THR A 221 8.04 26.40 13.89
C THR A 221 8.77 27.74 13.76
N GLN A 222 10.05 27.75 14.02
CA GLN A 222 10.91 28.87 13.60
C GLN A 222 10.88 28.95 12.07
N ALA A 223 10.83 30.16 11.52
CA ALA A 223 10.95 30.37 10.09
C ALA A 223 12.37 29.98 9.62
N LEU A 224 12.44 29.02 8.71
CA LEU A 224 13.70 28.51 8.18
C LEU A 224 14.03 29.18 6.85
N PRO A 225 15.30 29.50 6.56
CA PRO A 225 15.73 30.01 5.27
C PRO A 225 15.49 28.95 4.19
N VAL A 226 14.98 29.38 3.05
CA VAL A 226 14.78 28.54 1.87
C VAL A 226 15.37 29.18 0.64
N LYS A 227 15.88 28.34 -0.27
CA LYS A 227 16.32 28.76 -1.61
C LYS A 227 15.28 28.31 -2.62
N VAL A 228 14.90 29.19 -3.51
CA VAL A 228 14.00 28.90 -4.62
C VAL A 228 14.76 29.18 -5.90
N THR A 229 14.91 28.17 -6.74
CA THR A 229 15.56 28.31 -8.05
C THR A 229 14.57 28.85 -9.09
N ALA A 230 15.10 29.44 -10.15
CA ALA A 230 14.31 29.85 -11.30
C ALA A 230 13.43 28.69 -11.80
N GLY A 231 12.16 28.96 -12.08
CA GLY A 231 11.16 27.98 -12.45
C GLY A 231 10.47 27.28 -11.28
N GLY A 232 11.07 27.28 -10.09
CA GLY A 232 10.45 26.78 -8.86
C GLY A 232 11.26 25.75 -8.08
N SER A 233 10.86 25.56 -6.82
CA SER A 233 11.47 24.59 -5.91
C SER A 233 10.42 23.93 -5.02
N ILE A 234 10.64 22.66 -4.69
CA ILE A 234 9.79 21.91 -3.76
C ILE A 234 10.30 22.16 -2.34
N LEU A 235 9.47 22.80 -1.53
CA LEU A 235 9.69 22.99 -0.10
C LEU A 235 8.88 21.93 0.65
N LYS A 236 9.52 21.15 1.50
CA LYS A 236 8.85 20.04 2.21
C LYS A 236 9.41 19.86 3.62
N GLY A 237 8.61 19.25 4.46
CA GLY A 237 9.01 18.87 5.80
C GLY A 237 8.02 17.97 6.48
N GLN A 238 8.26 17.71 7.76
CA GLN A 238 7.37 16.94 8.61
C GLN A 238 7.26 17.61 9.98
N LEU A 239 6.10 17.45 10.61
CA LEU A 239 5.86 17.84 12.00
C LEU A 239 5.44 16.63 12.80
N ASP A 240 5.96 16.53 14.01
CA ASP A 240 5.47 15.61 15.03
C ASP A 240 4.44 16.33 15.89
N LEU A 241 3.21 15.85 15.83
CA LEU A 241 2.06 16.44 16.50
C LEU A 241 1.62 15.60 17.71
N THR A 242 2.53 14.77 18.23
CA THR A 242 2.28 13.99 19.45
C THR A 242 1.86 14.92 20.59
N GLY A 243 0.77 14.56 21.26
CA GLY A 243 0.21 15.34 22.36
C GLY A 243 -0.81 16.39 21.97
N LEU A 244 -1.09 16.62 20.67
CA LEU A 244 -2.24 17.43 20.28
C LEU A 244 -3.55 16.76 20.71
N PRO A 245 -4.48 17.51 21.34
CA PRO A 245 -5.81 17.02 21.67
C PRO A 245 -6.59 16.54 20.44
N PRO A 246 -7.61 15.68 20.63
CA PRO A 246 -8.54 15.35 19.55
C PRO A 246 -9.26 16.61 19.02
N GLY A 247 -9.42 16.71 17.70
CA GLY A 247 -10.12 17.85 17.10
C GLY A 247 -9.69 18.14 15.66
N GLY A 248 -10.25 19.22 15.11
CA GLY A 248 -9.90 19.77 13.81
C GLY A 248 -8.78 20.79 13.93
N TYR A 249 -7.87 20.80 12.97
CA TYR A 249 -6.71 21.67 12.92
C TYR A 249 -6.45 22.19 11.51
N SER A 250 -5.79 23.34 11.42
CA SER A 250 -5.27 23.90 10.18
C SER A 250 -3.74 24.00 10.26
N MET A 251 -3.05 23.46 9.27
CA MET A 251 -1.65 23.74 9.04
C MET A 251 -1.53 24.95 8.14
N ILE A 252 -0.75 25.92 8.54
CA ILE A 252 -0.54 27.17 7.82
C ILE A 252 0.94 27.26 7.47
N ALA A 253 1.24 27.39 6.18
CA ALA A 253 2.58 27.64 5.68
C ALA A 253 2.70 29.12 5.28
N ASP A 254 3.60 29.85 5.93
CA ASP A 254 3.93 31.24 5.65
C ASP A 254 5.25 31.29 4.87
N LEU A 255 5.15 31.50 3.56
CA LEU A 255 6.29 31.69 2.67
C LEU A 255 6.54 33.16 2.44
N ARG A 256 7.76 33.64 2.72
CA ARG A 256 8.25 34.97 2.34
C ARG A 256 9.34 34.81 1.31
N LEU A 257 9.13 35.35 0.11
CA LEU A 257 10.05 35.23 -1.02
C LEU A 257 10.05 36.53 -1.81
N ASP A 258 11.22 37.13 -2.01
CA ASP A 258 11.43 38.36 -2.79
C ASP A 258 10.46 39.50 -2.40
N GLY A 259 10.29 39.72 -1.10
CA GLY A 259 9.39 40.75 -0.56
C GLY A 259 7.89 40.41 -0.61
N LYS A 260 7.49 39.34 -1.26
CA LYS A 260 6.13 38.82 -1.25
C LYS A 260 5.95 37.88 -0.07
N THR A 261 4.76 37.95 0.55
CA THR A 261 4.34 37.00 1.60
C THR A 261 3.11 36.27 1.10
N ILE A 262 3.13 34.95 1.15
CA ILE A 262 2.00 34.10 0.81
C ILE A 262 1.74 33.12 1.92
N GLN A 263 0.47 32.95 2.24
CA GLN A 263 0.00 31.99 3.19
C GLN A 263 -0.78 30.88 2.47
N ARG A 264 -0.50 29.63 2.81
CA ARG A 264 -1.24 28.46 2.34
C ARG A 264 -1.71 27.64 3.52
N THR A 265 -2.95 27.19 3.45
CA THR A 265 -3.59 26.46 4.54
C THR A 265 -4.03 25.07 4.07
N ALA A 266 -3.88 24.10 4.94
CA ALA A 266 -4.41 22.75 4.74
C ALA A 266 -4.99 22.21 6.05
N GLU A 267 -6.14 21.56 5.97
CA GLU A 267 -6.87 21.06 7.13
C GLU A 267 -6.57 19.58 7.41
N PHE A 268 -6.51 19.23 8.67
CA PHE A 268 -6.40 17.86 9.16
C PHE A 268 -7.18 17.69 10.46
N SER A 269 -7.35 16.43 10.88
CA SER A 269 -7.98 16.11 12.15
C SER A 269 -7.10 15.18 12.98
N MET A 270 -7.20 15.28 14.30
CA MET A 270 -6.58 14.38 15.28
C MET A 270 -7.68 13.57 15.96
N ALA A 271 -7.61 12.24 15.86
CA ALA A 271 -8.52 11.33 16.56
C ALA A 271 -8.18 11.20 18.04
N GLY A 272 -9.17 10.84 18.86
CA GLY A 272 -8.97 10.52 20.27
C GLY A 272 -8.27 9.17 20.48
N LEU A 273 -7.58 9.01 21.61
CA LEU A 273 -6.90 7.74 21.94
C LEU A 273 -7.91 6.58 22.06
N THR A 274 -9.01 6.80 22.77
CA THR A 274 -10.06 5.78 22.93
C THR A 274 -10.66 5.36 21.59
N GLU A 275 -10.94 6.33 20.72
CA GLU A 275 -11.43 6.08 19.37
C GLU A 275 -10.39 5.34 18.51
N THR A 276 -9.11 5.73 18.61
CA THR A 276 -8.00 5.06 17.93
C THR A 276 -7.85 3.61 18.37
N LEU A 277 -7.89 3.34 19.67
CA LEU A 277 -7.81 1.98 20.22
C LEU A 277 -9.04 1.14 19.86
N ALA A 278 -10.24 1.73 19.85
CA ALA A 278 -11.46 1.05 19.40
C ALA A 278 -11.38 0.68 17.91
N ARG A 279 -10.90 1.58 17.06
CA ARG A 279 -10.67 1.32 15.64
C ARG A 279 -9.61 0.24 15.41
N ASP A 280 -8.48 0.31 16.13
CA ASP A 280 -7.44 -0.73 16.05
C ASP A 280 -7.96 -2.09 16.51
N THR A 281 -8.79 -2.13 17.56
CA THR A 281 -9.41 -3.36 18.02
C THR A 281 -10.42 -3.90 16.99
N ALA A 282 -11.27 -3.05 16.43
CA ALA A 282 -12.21 -3.41 15.38
C ALA A 282 -11.47 -3.90 14.13
N ARG A 283 -10.40 -3.22 13.72
CA ARG A 283 -9.54 -3.64 12.63
C ARG A 283 -8.94 -5.01 12.88
N ARG A 284 -8.30 -5.25 14.03
CA ARG A 284 -7.72 -6.55 14.40
C ARG A 284 -8.76 -7.66 14.44
N SER A 285 -9.97 -7.36 14.91
CA SER A 285 -11.07 -8.32 14.92
C SER A 285 -11.54 -8.67 13.51
N ALA A 286 -11.66 -7.68 12.63
CA ALA A 286 -12.03 -7.85 11.23
C ALA A 286 -10.96 -8.59 10.44
N GLU A 287 -9.70 -8.30 10.70
CA GLU A 287 -8.55 -8.93 10.10
C GLU A 287 -8.41 -10.38 10.57
N LYS A 288 -8.77 -10.66 11.83
CA LYS A 288 -8.88 -12.03 12.35
C LYS A 288 -9.99 -12.81 11.62
N VAL A 289 -11.10 -12.17 11.32
CA VAL A 289 -12.14 -12.72 10.44
C VAL A 289 -11.62 -12.91 9.02
N THR A 290 -10.76 -12.03 8.52
CA THR A 290 -10.14 -12.15 7.19
C THR A 290 -9.14 -13.29 7.14
N ASP A 291 -8.40 -13.55 8.20
CA ASP A 291 -7.48 -14.70 8.29
C ASP A 291 -8.23 -16.04 8.39
N GLU A 292 -9.28 -16.10 9.20
CA GLU A 292 -10.23 -17.22 9.20
C GLU A 292 -10.96 -17.36 7.88
N GLY A 293 -11.23 -16.24 7.19
CA GLY A 293 -11.85 -16.18 5.87
C GLY A 293 -10.95 -16.56 4.71
N TYR A 294 -9.61 -16.66 4.89
CA TYR A 294 -8.69 -16.97 3.80
C TYR A 294 -9.08 -18.26 3.05
N PHE A 295 -9.47 -19.28 3.78
CA PHE A 295 -9.92 -20.55 3.22
C PHE A 295 -11.45 -20.61 2.99
N ALA A 296 -12.21 -19.61 3.46
CA ALA A 296 -13.67 -19.66 3.45
C ALA A 296 -14.28 -19.66 2.04
N ALA A 297 -13.64 -18.98 1.09
CA ALA A 297 -14.11 -18.90 -0.29
C ALA A 297 -13.62 -20.07 -1.17
N MET A 298 -12.70 -20.92 -0.67
CA MET A 298 -12.12 -22.00 -1.45
C MET A 298 -13.07 -23.20 -1.57
N SER A 299 -13.14 -23.77 -2.77
CA SER A 299 -13.77 -25.05 -3.05
C SER A 299 -12.97 -26.22 -2.43
N GLY A 300 -13.56 -27.39 -2.34
CA GLY A 300 -12.86 -28.59 -1.85
C GLY A 300 -11.58 -28.90 -2.61
N ALA A 301 -11.58 -28.73 -3.94
CA ALA A 301 -10.41 -28.94 -4.78
C ALA A 301 -9.30 -27.91 -4.53
N GLU A 302 -9.67 -26.65 -4.35
CA GLU A 302 -8.69 -25.59 -4.01
C GLU A 302 -8.09 -25.78 -2.61
N LEU A 303 -8.87 -26.29 -1.66
CA LEU A 303 -8.38 -26.65 -0.33
C LEU A 303 -7.40 -27.84 -0.40
N ASP A 304 -7.65 -28.84 -1.25
CA ASP A 304 -6.73 -29.96 -1.49
C ASP A 304 -5.43 -29.46 -2.14
N GLN A 305 -5.51 -28.52 -3.07
CA GLN A 305 -4.34 -27.86 -3.66
C GLN A 305 -3.55 -27.02 -2.63
N ALA A 306 -4.24 -26.29 -1.75
CA ALA A 306 -3.62 -25.51 -0.68
C ALA A 306 -2.91 -26.43 0.34
N ARG A 307 -3.46 -27.62 0.60
CA ARG A 307 -2.89 -28.60 1.50
C ARG A 307 -1.65 -29.28 0.93
N ALA A 308 -1.62 -29.58 -0.36
CA ALA A 308 -0.59 -30.40 -0.97
C ALA A 308 0.85 -29.96 -0.65
N PRO A 309 1.25 -28.68 -0.73
CA PRO A 309 2.61 -28.25 -0.42
C PRO A 309 2.94 -28.29 1.08
N LEU A 310 1.97 -28.47 1.99
CA LEU A 310 2.23 -28.52 3.44
C LEU A 310 3.09 -29.73 3.84
N ASP A 311 3.16 -30.78 3.02
CA ASP A 311 4.08 -31.91 3.21
C ASP A 311 5.54 -31.47 3.37
N TYR A 312 5.90 -30.28 2.90
CA TYR A 312 7.26 -29.75 3.00
C TYR A 312 7.60 -29.12 4.35
N ILE A 313 6.58 -28.69 5.11
CA ILE A 313 6.77 -27.95 6.35
C ILE A 313 6.08 -28.56 7.58
N ALA A 314 5.26 -29.58 7.37
CA ALA A 314 4.50 -30.25 8.41
C ALA A 314 5.15 -31.60 8.79
N GLU A 315 4.92 -32.05 10.02
CA GLU A 315 5.23 -33.43 10.42
C GLU A 315 4.11 -34.37 9.96
N SER A 316 4.44 -35.62 9.65
CA SER A 316 3.46 -36.60 9.15
C SER A 316 2.24 -36.78 10.07
N ARG A 317 2.46 -36.72 11.39
CA ARG A 317 1.36 -36.80 12.39
C ARG A 317 0.39 -35.62 12.30
N GLU A 318 0.84 -34.42 11.92
CA GLU A 318 0.01 -33.23 11.82
C GLU A 318 -0.94 -33.33 10.62
N LEU A 319 -0.50 -34.00 9.57
CA LEU A 319 -1.27 -34.18 8.34
C LEU A 319 -2.15 -35.44 8.36
N SER A 320 -2.02 -36.29 9.37
CA SER A 320 -2.77 -37.56 9.47
C SER A 320 -4.28 -37.39 9.56
N ALA A 321 -4.75 -36.25 10.05
CA ALA A 321 -6.17 -35.91 10.11
C ALA A 321 -6.77 -35.48 8.76
N TRP A 322 -5.94 -35.31 7.72
CA TRP A 322 -6.43 -34.93 6.39
C TRP A 322 -6.83 -36.17 5.58
N SER A 323 -8.05 -36.16 5.08
CA SER A 323 -8.55 -37.11 4.09
C SER A 323 -9.20 -36.35 2.92
N LYS A 324 -9.16 -36.94 1.72
CA LYS A 324 -9.86 -36.39 0.56
C LYS A 324 -11.39 -36.37 0.77
N ASP A 325 -11.90 -37.27 1.58
CA ASP A 325 -13.33 -37.42 1.88
C ASP A 325 -13.84 -36.47 2.96
N LEU A 326 -12.94 -35.65 3.55
CA LEU A 326 -13.36 -34.63 4.49
C LEU A 326 -14.32 -33.64 3.83
N SER A 327 -15.36 -33.23 4.59
CA SER A 327 -16.22 -32.15 4.16
C SER A 327 -15.43 -30.85 3.95
N VAL A 328 -15.91 -29.98 3.08
CA VAL A 328 -15.29 -28.69 2.81
C VAL A 328 -15.06 -27.90 4.10
N GLU A 329 -15.99 -27.93 5.02
CA GLU A 329 -15.89 -27.26 6.32
C GLU A 329 -14.80 -27.89 7.22
N ALA A 330 -14.63 -29.20 7.19
CA ALA A 330 -13.56 -29.87 7.94
C ALA A 330 -12.18 -29.53 7.35
N LYS A 331 -12.06 -29.48 6.02
CA LYS A 331 -10.85 -29.04 5.31
C LYS A 331 -10.48 -27.60 5.68
N ARG A 332 -11.46 -26.70 5.70
CA ARG A 332 -11.26 -25.29 6.11
C ARG A 332 -10.76 -25.18 7.55
N ARG A 333 -11.44 -25.85 8.49
CA ARG A 333 -11.02 -25.86 9.90
C ARG A 333 -9.62 -26.40 10.08
N PHE A 334 -9.27 -27.47 9.36
CA PHE A 334 -7.94 -28.05 9.42
C PHE A 334 -6.85 -27.06 8.98
N LEU A 335 -6.99 -26.45 7.81
CA LEU A 335 -6.04 -25.49 7.27
C LEU A 335 -5.92 -24.22 8.13
N THR A 336 -7.04 -23.71 8.61
CA THR A 336 -7.08 -22.58 9.54
C THR A 336 -6.33 -22.91 10.84
N GLY A 337 -6.60 -24.09 11.42
CA GLY A 337 -5.93 -24.57 12.63
C GLY A 337 -4.42 -24.78 12.45
N PHE A 338 -4.02 -25.37 11.32
CA PHE A 338 -2.62 -25.61 10.97
C PHE A 338 -1.80 -24.30 10.91
N TRP A 339 -2.35 -23.28 10.26
CA TRP A 339 -1.69 -21.99 10.13
C TRP A 339 -1.73 -21.15 11.41
N LYS A 340 -2.83 -21.25 12.19
CA LYS A 340 -2.93 -20.57 13.48
C LYS A 340 -1.82 -20.99 14.45
N GLN A 341 -1.44 -22.27 14.44
CA GLN A 341 -0.33 -22.79 15.27
C GLN A 341 1.05 -22.31 14.82
N ARG A 342 1.17 -21.82 13.57
CA ARG A 342 2.41 -21.37 12.95
C ARG A 342 2.48 -19.86 12.75
N ASP A 343 1.56 -19.16 13.35
CA ASP A 343 1.52 -17.72 13.33
C ASP A 343 2.65 -17.15 14.21
N PRO A 344 3.66 -16.47 13.64
CA PRO A 344 4.76 -15.91 14.42
C PRO A 344 4.33 -14.71 15.25
N THR A 345 3.23 -14.06 14.87
CA THR A 345 2.75 -12.84 15.50
C THR A 345 1.23 -12.91 15.69
N PRO A 346 0.70 -13.71 16.63
CA PRO A 346 -0.75 -13.90 16.80
C PRO A 346 -1.54 -12.62 17.07
N ALA A 347 -0.84 -11.53 17.39
CA ALA A 347 -1.42 -10.21 17.56
C ALA A 347 -1.48 -9.42 16.25
N SER A 348 -0.81 -9.86 15.20
CA SER A 348 -0.91 -9.24 13.88
C SER A 348 -2.16 -9.77 13.16
N VAL A 349 -2.51 -9.04 12.12
CA VAL A 349 -3.72 -9.19 11.32
C VAL A 349 -3.65 -10.35 10.37
N LYS A 350 -2.44 -10.67 9.96
CA LYS A 350 -2.14 -11.60 8.91
C LYS A 350 -1.16 -12.61 9.45
N ASN A 351 -1.39 -13.87 9.12
CA ASN A 351 -0.40 -14.89 9.40
C ASN A 351 0.74 -14.76 8.37
N GLU A 352 1.81 -14.05 8.74
CA GLU A 352 2.96 -13.77 7.86
C GLU A 352 3.62 -15.06 7.38
N ARG A 353 3.62 -16.10 8.21
CA ARG A 353 4.18 -17.40 7.82
C ARG A 353 3.36 -18.05 6.72
N ARG A 354 2.03 -18.00 6.79
CA ARG A 354 1.14 -18.51 5.74
C ARG A 354 1.34 -17.72 4.43
N GLU A 355 1.32 -16.38 4.52
CA GLU A 355 1.48 -15.52 3.34
C GLU A 355 2.82 -15.79 2.65
N SER A 356 3.91 -15.77 3.41
CA SER A 356 5.25 -16.05 2.88
C SER A 356 5.35 -17.42 2.23
N PHE A 357 4.72 -18.43 2.84
CA PHE A 357 4.73 -19.79 2.29
C PHE A 357 3.98 -19.88 0.96
N TYR A 358 2.74 -19.39 0.89
CA TYR A 358 1.98 -19.46 -0.37
C TYR A 358 2.52 -18.51 -1.43
N ALA A 359 3.14 -17.39 -1.06
CA ALA A 359 3.88 -16.56 -1.98
C ALA A 359 5.09 -17.31 -2.57
N ALA A 360 5.83 -18.08 -1.75
CA ALA A 360 6.93 -18.93 -2.22
C ALA A 360 6.43 -20.03 -3.17
N ILE A 361 5.28 -20.65 -2.88
CA ILE A 361 4.64 -21.64 -3.78
C ILE A 361 4.25 -21.00 -5.12
N ALA A 362 3.64 -19.81 -5.10
CA ALA A 362 3.25 -19.10 -6.31
C ALA A 362 4.48 -18.70 -7.16
N TYR A 363 5.54 -18.21 -6.50
CA TYR A 363 6.82 -17.93 -7.16
C TYR A 363 7.43 -19.17 -7.79
N ALA A 364 7.51 -20.28 -7.02
CA ALA A 364 8.07 -21.54 -7.51
C ALA A 364 7.34 -22.08 -8.74
N ASN A 365 6.01 -21.94 -8.78
CA ASN A 365 5.20 -22.33 -9.93
C ASN A 365 5.55 -21.53 -11.20
N LYS A 366 5.94 -20.28 -11.03
CA LYS A 366 6.35 -19.41 -12.14
C LYS A 366 7.80 -19.66 -12.56
N ALA A 367 8.72 -19.72 -11.58
CA ALA A 367 10.16 -19.69 -11.79
C ALA A 367 10.78 -21.06 -12.09
N PHE A 368 10.20 -22.15 -11.54
CA PHE A 368 10.79 -23.50 -11.61
C PHE A 368 9.90 -24.48 -12.36
N LYS A 369 9.10 -23.98 -13.28
CA LYS A 369 8.29 -24.82 -14.17
C LYS A 369 9.22 -25.67 -15.04
N GLU A 370 9.12 -26.97 -14.90
CA GLU A 370 9.88 -27.93 -15.70
C GLU A 370 9.13 -28.24 -17.01
N GLY A 371 9.90 -28.44 -18.10
CA GLY A 371 9.38 -28.89 -19.39
C GLY A 371 9.33 -30.41 -19.50
N GLY A 372 8.62 -30.91 -20.52
CA GLY A 372 8.61 -32.33 -20.89
C GLY A 372 7.28 -33.04 -20.61
N ARG A 373 7.22 -34.35 -20.99
CA ARG A 373 6.01 -35.20 -20.88
C ARG A 373 5.54 -35.40 -19.42
N ASN A 374 6.44 -35.28 -18.45
CA ASN A 374 6.16 -35.43 -17.02
C ASN A 374 6.33 -34.08 -16.29
N ALA A 375 5.91 -32.97 -16.91
CA ALA A 375 6.04 -31.65 -16.34
C ALA A 375 5.38 -31.58 -14.95
N LYS A 376 6.20 -31.40 -13.91
CA LYS A 376 5.74 -31.13 -12.56
C LYS A 376 5.35 -29.67 -12.43
N SER A 377 4.36 -29.37 -11.57
CA SER A 377 4.15 -27.98 -11.14
C SER A 377 5.45 -27.47 -10.51
N GLY A 378 5.81 -26.20 -10.76
CA GLY A 378 7.11 -25.66 -10.35
C GLY A 378 7.41 -25.84 -8.87
N TRP A 379 6.39 -25.73 -7.98
CA TRP A 379 6.53 -25.93 -6.55
C TRP A 379 6.90 -27.39 -6.17
N SER A 380 6.53 -28.37 -7.00
CA SER A 380 6.83 -29.79 -6.76
C SER A 380 8.16 -30.26 -7.39
N SER A 381 8.87 -29.37 -8.10
CA SER A 381 10.25 -29.59 -8.51
C SER A 381 11.20 -29.55 -7.32
N ASP A 382 12.42 -30.10 -7.47
CA ASP A 382 13.40 -30.03 -6.37
C ASP A 382 13.75 -28.58 -5.99
N ARG A 383 13.94 -27.69 -6.98
CA ARG A 383 14.15 -26.28 -6.70
C ARG A 383 12.94 -25.64 -6.01
N GLY A 384 11.73 -25.96 -6.47
CA GLY A 384 10.49 -25.44 -5.87
C GLY A 384 10.30 -25.91 -4.43
N ARG A 385 10.59 -27.16 -4.15
CA ARG A 385 10.55 -27.75 -2.81
C ARG A 385 11.51 -27.06 -1.83
N ILE A 386 12.76 -26.88 -2.23
CA ILE A 386 13.76 -26.18 -1.41
C ILE A 386 13.37 -24.70 -1.19
N TYR A 387 12.89 -24.05 -2.24
CA TYR A 387 12.41 -22.66 -2.14
C TYR A 387 11.19 -22.52 -1.22
N ALA A 388 10.24 -23.44 -1.29
CA ALA A 388 9.08 -23.46 -0.39
C ALA A 388 9.46 -23.63 1.09
N LYS A 389 10.49 -24.44 1.38
CA LYS A 389 11.00 -24.68 2.74
C LYS A 389 11.79 -23.52 3.32
N ASN A 390 12.65 -22.91 2.52
CA ASN A 390 13.67 -21.99 3.01
C ASN A 390 13.50 -20.55 2.51
N GLY A 391 12.59 -20.31 1.54
CA GLY A 391 12.47 -19.03 0.88
C GLY A 391 13.52 -18.81 -0.21
N ALA A 392 13.80 -17.56 -0.54
CA ALA A 392 14.84 -17.19 -1.49
C ALA A 392 16.23 -17.51 -0.93
N PRO A 393 17.15 -18.08 -1.73
CA PRO A 393 18.54 -18.24 -1.32
C PRO A 393 19.23 -16.85 -1.19
N ASP A 394 20.22 -16.77 -0.32
CA ASP A 394 21.04 -15.58 -0.15
C ASP A 394 21.89 -15.29 -1.40
N GLU A 395 22.43 -16.37 -2.01
CA GLU A 395 23.27 -16.29 -3.20
C GLU A 395 23.02 -17.48 -4.13
N VAL A 396 23.15 -17.26 -5.43
CA VAL A 396 22.94 -18.26 -6.47
C VAL A 396 24.08 -18.22 -7.49
N LEU A 397 24.76 -19.35 -7.65
CA LEU A 397 25.67 -19.58 -8.78
C LEU A 397 24.91 -20.34 -9.86
N ARG A 398 24.96 -19.89 -11.12
CA ARG A 398 24.40 -20.61 -12.27
C ARG A 398 25.47 -20.85 -13.30
N ARG A 399 25.53 -22.08 -13.80
CA ARG A 399 26.42 -22.48 -14.89
C ARG A 399 25.64 -23.18 -15.98
N GLN A 400 25.93 -22.81 -17.18
CA GLN A 400 25.50 -23.54 -18.38
C GLN A 400 26.34 -24.81 -18.53
N GLN A 401 25.99 -25.66 -19.49
CA GLN A 401 26.77 -26.84 -19.80
C GLN A 401 28.21 -26.45 -20.16
N GLU A 402 29.18 -27.04 -19.46
CA GLU A 402 30.60 -26.83 -19.70
C GLU A 402 31.35 -28.17 -19.73
N GLY A 403 31.91 -28.52 -20.88
CA GLY A 403 32.56 -29.81 -21.06
C GLY A 403 31.62 -30.99 -20.86
N ARG A 404 31.92 -31.83 -19.84
CA ARG A 404 31.08 -32.97 -19.43
C ARG A 404 30.04 -32.62 -18.35
N ALA A 405 30.18 -31.47 -17.69
CA ALA A 405 29.26 -31.07 -16.66
C ALA A 405 27.91 -30.61 -17.27
N PRO A 406 26.78 -31.14 -16.81
CA PRO A 406 25.46 -30.60 -17.18
C PRO A 406 25.29 -29.17 -16.64
N PRO A 407 24.30 -28.42 -17.11
CA PRO A 407 23.92 -27.17 -16.46
C PRO A 407 23.64 -27.39 -14.98
N TYR A 408 24.15 -26.51 -14.11
CA TYR A 408 23.95 -26.64 -12.67
C TYR A 408 23.73 -25.30 -11.97
N GLU A 409 23.05 -25.35 -10.83
CA GLU A 409 22.85 -24.22 -9.92
C GLU A 409 23.32 -24.59 -8.53
N VAL A 410 23.96 -23.62 -7.84
CA VAL A 410 24.33 -23.75 -6.44
C VAL A 410 23.62 -22.65 -5.66
N TRP A 411 22.83 -23.02 -4.69
CA TRP A 411 22.10 -22.12 -3.83
C TRP A 411 22.71 -22.10 -2.43
N SER A 412 23.00 -20.90 -1.91
CA SER A 412 23.55 -20.69 -0.57
C SER A 412 22.51 -19.99 0.33
N TYR A 413 22.34 -20.49 1.54
CA TYR A 413 21.52 -19.92 2.63
C TYR A 413 22.41 -19.62 3.83
N ALA A 414 23.52 -18.92 3.61
CA ALA A 414 24.56 -18.65 4.60
C ALA A 414 24.09 -17.83 5.80
N LYS A 415 23.21 -16.84 5.58
CA LYS A 415 22.68 -15.95 6.62
C LYS A 415 21.69 -16.61 7.57
N GLY A 416 21.18 -17.77 7.23
CA GLY A 416 20.19 -18.50 8.02
C GLY A 416 20.77 -19.76 8.66
N LYS A 417 20.38 -20.90 8.11
CA LYS A 417 20.74 -22.22 8.63
C LYS A 417 22.13 -22.71 8.21
N GLY A 418 22.85 -21.96 7.36
CA GLY A 418 24.13 -22.37 6.79
C GLY A 418 23.99 -23.51 5.78
N TYR A 419 22.80 -23.68 5.18
CA TYR A 419 22.56 -24.73 4.19
C TYR A 419 23.00 -24.29 2.81
N TYR A 420 23.37 -25.28 1.99
CA TYR A 420 23.54 -25.13 0.57
C TYR A 420 22.93 -26.32 -0.19
N TYR A 421 22.55 -26.07 -1.43
CA TYR A 421 21.93 -27.05 -2.31
C TYR A 421 22.51 -26.93 -3.70
N ILE A 422 22.86 -28.06 -4.32
CA ILE A 422 23.40 -28.14 -5.67
C ILE A 422 22.41 -28.91 -6.53
N PHE A 423 21.96 -28.26 -7.60
CA PHE A 423 21.01 -28.81 -8.56
C PHE A 423 21.70 -28.99 -9.92
N ALA A 424 21.38 -30.05 -10.64
CA ALA A 424 21.88 -30.29 -11.99
C ALA A 424 20.75 -30.64 -12.95
N ASP A 425 20.79 -30.06 -14.15
CA ASP A 425 19.89 -30.42 -15.25
C ASP A 425 20.50 -31.53 -16.11
N ARG A 426 20.22 -32.77 -15.72
CA ARG A 426 20.72 -33.94 -16.45
C ARG A 426 20.12 -34.13 -17.81
N SER A 427 18.98 -33.54 -18.05
CA SER A 427 18.21 -33.68 -19.28
C SER A 427 18.56 -32.64 -20.34
N GLY A 428 19.11 -31.49 -19.91
CA GLY A 428 19.31 -30.31 -20.76
C GLY A 428 18.02 -29.57 -21.13
N PHE A 429 16.87 -29.94 -20.51
CA PHE A 429 15.56 -29.37 -20.81
C PHE A 429 15.02 -28.49 -19.68
N GLY A 430 15.87 -28.07 -18.74
CA GLY A 430 15.49 -27.19 -17.61
C GLY A 430 14.93 -27.93 -16.40
N ALA A 431 15.00 -29.27 -16.37
CA ALA A 431 14.59 -30.09 -15.24
C ALA A 431 15.77 -30.30 -14.25
N TYR A 432 15.85 -29.44 -13.27
CA TYR A 432 16.93 -29.43 -12.27
C TYR A 432 16.61 -30.35 -11.09
N THR A 433 17.44 -31.37 -10.90
CA THR A 433 17.35 -32.33 -9.80
C THR A 433 18.34 -31.96 -8.70
N LEU A 434 17.96 -32.07 -7.42
CA LEU A 434 18.89 -31.92 -6.30
C LEU A 434 19.93 -33.05 -6.32
N VAL A 435 21.19 -32.69 -6.48
CA VAL A 435 22.29 -33.65 -6.56
C VAL A 435 23.10 -33.70 -5.26
N HIS A 436 23.24 -32.59 -4.55
CA HIS A 436 23.95 -32.55 -3.28
C HIS A 436 23.47 -31.44 -2.35
N SER A 437 23.56 -31.65 -1.04
CA SER A 437 23.25 -30.70 0.00
C SER A 437 23.97 -31.06 1.31
N ASN A 438 24.19 -30.06 2.17
CA ASN A 438 24.59 -30.28 3.57
C ASN A 438 23.37 -30.33 4.53
N ASP A 439 22.14 -30.19 4.03
CA ASP A 439 20.93 -30.40 4.82
C ASP A 439 20.65 -31.90 4.92
N LEU A 440 20.78 -32.45 6.13
CA LEU A 440 20.59 -33.90 6.40
C LEU A 440 19.16 -34.40 6.07
N LYS A 441 18.20 -33.49 5.95
CA LYS A 441 16.81 -33.81 5.56
C LYS A 441 16.60 -33.86 4.04
N GLU A 442 17.62 -33.45 3.28
CA GLU A 442 17.57 -33.35 1.82
C GLU A 442 18.69 -34.20 1.24
N GLN A 443 18.36 -35.44 0.90
CA GLN A 443 19.35 -36.39 0.37
C GLN A 443 19.71 -36.05 -1.08
N GLY A 444 20.98 -35.94 -1.36
CA GLY A 444 21.52 -35.84 -2.71
C GLY A 444 21.60 -37.19 -3.43
N LEU A 445 22.14 -37.19 -4.61
CA LEU A 445 22.36 -38.39 -5.42
C LEU A 445 23.73 -39.01 -5.11
N PRO A 446 23.82 -40.31 -4.91
CA PRO A 446 25.12 -40.98 -4.88
C PRO A 446 25.87 -40.71 -6.19
N GLY A 447 27.19 -40.50 -6.11
CA GLY A 447 28.02 -40.21 -7.29
C GLY A 447 27.80 -38.84 -7.92
N TRP A 448 27.19 -37.90 -7.20
CA TRP A 448 26.90 -36.54 -7.70
C TRP A 448 28.16 -35.81 -8.19
N ALA A 449 29.30 -36.03 -7.58
CA ALA A 449 30.56 -35.37 -7.96
C ALA A 449 31.07 -35.81 -9.34
N GLU A 450 30.90 -37.10 -9.67
CA GLU A 450 31.22 -37.65 -10.99
C GLU A 450 30.26 -37.11 -12.05
N LEU A 451 28.98 -36.93 -11.67
CA LEU A 451 27.96 -36.33 -12.52
C LEU A 451 28.31 -34.88 -12.90
N LEU A 452 28.77 -34.08 -11.93
CA LEU A 452 29.13 -32.68 -12.15
C LEU A 452 30.50 -32.47 -12.79
N SER A 453 31.40 -33.45 -12.68
CA SER A 453 32.83 -33.37 -12.99
C SER A 453 33.67 -32.61 -11.95
N GLY A 454 34.96 -32.95 -11.84
CA GLY A 454 35.87 -32.34 -10.86
C GLY A 454 35.97 -30.81 -10.93
N PRO A 455 36.11 -30.19 -12.12
CA PRO A 455 36.13 -28.75 -12.24
C PRO A 455 34.85 -28.06 -11.75
N ALA A 456 33.67 -28.62 -12.02
CA ALA A 456 32.39 -28.05 -11.56
C ALA A 456 32.22 -28.21 -10.03
N VAL A 457 32.65 -29.31 -9.44
CA VAL A 457 32.69 -29.50 -7.98
C VAL A 457 33.62 -28.46 -7.34
N ALA A 458 34.80 -28.23 -7.90
CA ALA A 458 35.73 -27.20 -7.40
C ALA A 458 35.18 -25.77 -7.55
N ASP A 459 34.45 -25.49 -8.61
CA ASP A 459 33.79 -24.17 -8.82
C ASP A 459 32.66 -23.96 -7.78
N ALA A 460 31.82 -24.96 -7.55
CA ALA A 460 30.80 -24.94 -6.51
C ALA A 460 31.40 -24.78 -5.10
N GLY A 461 32.50 -25.48 -4.81
CA GLY A 461 33.23 -25.38 -3.54
C GLY A 461 33.80 -23.96 -3.31
N ARG A 462 34.41 -23.34 -4.33
CA ARG A 462 34.89 -21.96 -4.26
C ARG A 462 33.76 -20.96 -4.00
N PHE A 463 32.63 -21.13 -4.68
CA PHE A 463 31.46 -20.28 -4.48
C PHE A 463 30.93 -20.37 -3.04
N LEU A 464 30.85 -21.59 -2.49
CA LEU A 464 30.35 -21.83 -1.14
C LEU A 464 31.38 -21.56 -0.03
N GLY A 465 32.67 -21.43 -0.36
CA GLY A 465 33.75 -21.31 0.61
C GLY A 465 33.99 -22.61 1.38
N VAL A 466 33.67 -23.80 0.81
CA VAL A 466 33.81 -25.12 1.42
C VAL A 466 34.57 -26.11 0.52
N ASP A 467 35.28 -27.04 1.12
CA ASP A 467 35.92 -28.14 0.38
C ASP A 467 34.89 -29.26 0.13
N LEU A 468 34.40 -29.34 -1.10
CA LEU A 468 33.47 -30.41 -1.53
C LEU A 468 34.18 -31.69 -1.99
N SER A 469 35.51 -31.71 -2.09
CA SER A 469 36.28 -32.91 -2.53
C SER A 469 36.21 -34.04 -1.52
N ALA A 470 36.10 -33.72 -0.23
CA ALA A 470 35.92 -34.72 0.84
C ALA A 470 34.51 -35.33 0.84
N ALA A 471 33.49 -34.55 0.44
CA ALA A 471 32.10 -35.00 0.35
C ALA A 471 31.84 -35.91 -0.87
N SER A 472 32.71 -35.84 -1.88
CA SER A 472 32.62 -36.67 -3.09
C SER A 472 33.04 -38.11 -2.92
N ARG A 473 33.72 -38.45 -1.78
CA ARG A 473 34.24 -39.78 -1.49
C ARG A 473 33.32 -40.65 -0.61
N ARG A 474 32.19 -40.12 -0.20
CA ARG A 474 31.14 -40.82 0.55
C ARG A 474 29.93 -41.04 -0.34
#